data_a7063a967aeb72ec41fbc7f744ced056
#
_entry.id   a7063a967aeb72ec41fbc7f744ced056
#
_cell.length_a   1.000
_cell.length_b   1.000
_cell.length_c   1.000
_cell.angle_alpha   90.00
_cell.angle_beta   90.00
_cell.angle_gamma   90.00
#
_symmetry.space_group_name_H-M   'P 1'
#
loop_
_entity.id
_entity.type
_entity.pdbx_description
1 polymer ?
#
loop_
_entity_poly.entity_id
_entity_poly.type
_entity_poly.pdbx_seq_one_letter_code
_entity_poly.pdbx_strand_id
1 'polypeptide(L)'
;FFLMKLLWNTNKNINSFWGNYHFINSTSWIYSIIEKVKYEIIDHVNKINEKDQLIIIDSQLSIKKELYEKFSKKCSSIYLIHLGDEGGTEDTNLIYNYCKHVWRTFGLPKYFNNDKITCIPIGYKSGPNCQNKEIIKRKFLWSFMGTIHGASRYDLIHQNKNLEPNFINKTSSFASGESLDSEKYYGILNDSIFIMVPHGYIHPESYRLYEALEAGCVPIIENPHNFYDNFLPKNPLIKINLWKESSEIIKKLFDEKNKLKEKSDEINLWWKNYKKNLQNQFESKINV
;
A
#
# COMPACT_ATOMS: atom_id res chain seq x y z
N PHE A 1 -33.43 9.05 3.32
CA PHE A 1 -31.99 8.81 3.57
C PHE A 1 -31.42 8.18 2.32
N PHE A 2 -30.48 8.84 1.64
CA PHE A 2 -29.72 8.22 0.56
C PHE A 2 -28.74 7.23 1.17
N LEU A 3 -28.79 5.98 0.71
CA LEU A 3 -27.94 4.93 1.23
C LEU A 3 -26.61 4.95 0.47
N MET A 4 -25.50 5.01 1.22
CA MET A 4 -24.18 4.80 0.65
C MET A 4 -24.02 3.31 0.31
N LYS A 5 -23.67 3.01 -0.92
CA LYS A 5 -23.42 1.65 -1.40
C LYS A 5 -21.96 1.47 -1.79
N LEU A 6 -21.40 0.34 -1.41
CA LEU A 6 -20.05 -0.08 -1.80
C LEU A 6 -20.15 -1.19 -2.84
N LEU A 7 -19.65 -0.91 -4.04
CA LEU A 7 -19.53 -1.86 -5.12
C LEU A 7 -18.09 -2.32 -5.27
N TRP A 8 -17.79 -3.53 -4.80
CA TRP A 8 -16.50 -4.17 -4.99
C TRP A 8 -16.68 -5.68 -5.11
N ASN A 9 -16.41 -6.21 -6.27
CA ASN A 9 -16.48 -7.64 -6.46
C ASN A 9 -15.13 -8.31 -6.20
N THR A 10 -15.01 -8.93 -5.04
CA THR A 10 -13.85 -9.73 -4.63
C THR A 10 -14.02 -11.23 -4.91
N ASN A 11 -15.17 -11.66 -5.46
CA ASN A 11 -15.48 -13.07 -5.69
C ASN A 11 -14.79 -13.59 -6.95
N LYS A 12 -13.95 -14.61 -6.78
CA LYS A 12 -13.15 -15.24 -7.84
C LYS A 12 -13.98 -15.92 -8.93
N ASN A 13 -15.23 -16.33 -8.62
CA ASN A 13 -16.06 -17.17 -9.48
C ASN A 13 -16.99 -16.37 -10.39
N ILE A 14 -17.04 -15.06 -10.26
CA ILE A 14 -17.81 -14.24 -11.15
C ILE A 14 -16.89 -13.83 -12.29
N ASN A 15 -17.21 -14.23 -13.51
CA ASN A 15 -16.73 -13.62 -14.75
C ASN A 15 -17.12 -12.15 -14.74
N SER A 16 -16.54 -11.42 -13.85
CA SER A 16 -17.00 -10.13 -13.50
C SER A 16 -16.31 -9.13 -14.39
N PHE A 17 -17.08 -8.33 -14.97
CA PHE A 17 -16.77 -7.02 -15.50
C PHE A 17 -15.77 -6.23 -14.60
N TRP A 18 -15.69 -6.59 -13.33
CA TRP A 18 -14.84 -6.03 -12.28
C TRP A 18 -13.57 -6.83 -12.02
N GLY A 19 -13.44 -7.98 -12.69
CA GLY A 19 -12.45 -8.99 -12.36
C GLY A 19 -11.02 -8.56 -12.65
N ASN A 20 -10.39 -7.94 -11.67
CA ASN A 20 -8.95 -7.96 -11.58
C ASN A 20 -8.51 -8.66 -10.29
N TYR A 21 -8.12 -9.88 -10.49
CA TYR A 21 -7.56 -10.82 -9.53
C TYR A 21 -6.42 -10.26 -8.67
N HIS A 22 -5.71 -9.28 -9.20
CA HIS A 22 -4.48 -8.76 -8.60
C HIS A 22 -4.71 -7.94 -7.33
N PHE A 23 -5.92 -7.41 -7.12
CA PHE A 23 -6.19 -6.49 -6.01
C PHE A 23 -6.99 -7.09 -4.85
N ILE A 24 -7.41 -8.36 -4.94
CA ILE A 24 -7.98 -9.10 -3.81
C ILE A 24 -7.03 -9.12 -2.62
N ASN A 25 -5.73 -9.09 -2.88
CA ASN A 25 -4.70 -9.09 -1.85
C ASN A 25 -4.69 -7.83 -0.97
N SER A 26 -5.21 -6.70 -1.45
CA SER A 26 -5.30 -5.45 -0.69
C SER A 26 -6.62 -5.27 0.05
N THR A 27 -7.48 -6.29 0.09
CA THR A 27 -8.83 -6.20 0.66
C THR A 27 -8.81 -5.70 2.10
N SER A 28 -7.99 -6.30 2.96
CA SER A 28 -7.90 -5.92 4.37
C SER A 28 -7.41 -4.47 4.55
N TRP A 29 -6.47 -4.04 3.70
CA TRP A 29 -5.98 -2.67 3.71
C TRP A 29 -7.08 -1.68 3.36
N ILE A 30 -7.79 -1.90 2.24
CA ILE A 30 -8.85 -1.01 1.79
C ILE A 30 -9.99 -0.94 2.83
N TYR A 31 -10.44 -2.06 3.37
CA TYR A 31 -11.44 -2.05 4.45
C TYR A 31 -10.95 -1.31 5.69
N SER A 32 -9.68 -1.41 6.04
CA SER A 32 -9.15 -0.69 7.19
C SER A 32 -9.19 0.83 7.03
N ILE A 33 -9.01 1.34 5.82
CA ILE A 33 -9.00 2.80 5.58
C ILE A 33 -10.41 3.39 5.40
N ILE A 34 -11.41 2.59 5.02
CA ILE A 34 -12.82 3.02 4.91
C ILE A 34 -13.67 2.60 6.11
N GLU A 35 -13.08 2.08 7.16
CA GLU A 35 -13.72 1.50 8.36
C GLU A 35 -14.77 2.43 9.00
N LYS A 36 -14.54 3.76 8.97
CA LYS A 36 -15.44 4.74 9.56
C LYS A 36 -16.65 5.10 8.68
N VAL A 37 -16.65 4.68 7.44
CA VAL A 37 -17.72 4.97 6.49
C VAL A 37 -18.83 3.95 6.65
N LYS A 38 -20.08 4.42 6.79
CA LYS A 38 -21.25 3.52 6.81
C LYS A 38 -21.74 3.27 5.41
N TYR A 39 -21.77 2.02 4.97
CA TYR A 39 -22.23 1.61 3.64
C TYR A 39 -22.87 0.23 3.64
N GLU A 40 -23.69 -0.04 2.63
CA GLU A 40 -24.16 -1.36 2.27
C GLU A 40 -23.27 -1.94 1.17
N ILE A 41 -22.75 -3.16 1.36
CA ILE A 41 -22.00 -3.86 0.32
C ILE A 41 -22.98 -4.43 -0.70
N ILE A 42 -22.76 -4.12 -1.98
CA ILE A 42 -23.52 -4.69 -3.09
C ILE A 42 -22.59 -5.46 -4.02
N ASP A 43 -23.08 -6.60 -4.52
CA ASP A 43 -22.36 -7.52 -5.41
C ASP A 43 -22.71 -7.34 -6.88
N HIS A 44 -23.77 -6.58 -7.18
CA HIS A 44 -24.25 -6.40 -8.54
C HIS A 44 -24.79 -5.00 -8.79
N VAL A 45 -24.56 -4.49 -10.01
CA VAL A 45 -24.99 -3.15 -10.44
C VAL A 45 -26.52 -2.93 -10.42
N ASN A 46 -27.29 -4.01 -10.52
CA ASN A 46 -28.76 -3.94 -10.47
C ASN A 46 -29.30 -3.52 -9.09
N LYS A 47 -28.47 -3.65 -8.04
CA LYS A 47 -28.82 -3.21 -6.67
C LYS A 47 -28.63 -1.71 -6.45
N ILE A 48 -28.13 -0.99 -7.44
CA ILE A 48 -27.99 0.48 -7.39
C ILE A 48 -29.36 1.08 -7.69
N ASN A 49 -29.87 1.91 -6.77
CA ASN A 49 -31.09 2.67 -6.95
C ASN A 49 -30.79 4.09 -7.44
N GLU A 50 -31.83 4.78 -7.90
CA GLU A 50 -31.72 6.20 -8.24
C GLU A 50 -31.34 7.01 -6.98
N LYS A 51 -30.43 7.97 -7.19
CA LYS A 51 -29.93 8.88 -6.15
C LYS A 51 -29.09 8.23 -5.05
N ASP A 52 -28.77 6.93 -5.11
CA ASP A 52 -27.78 6.33 -4.21
C ASP A 52 -26.44 7.10 -4.32
N GLN A 53 -25.70 7.11 -3.23
CA GLN A 53 -24.27 7.48 -3.26
C GLN A 53 -23.47 6.18 -3.43
N LEU A 54 -22.49 6.19 -4.33
CA LEU A 54 -21.80 4.97 -4.71
C LEU A 54 -20.30 5.10 -4.47
N ILE A 55 -19.74 4.20 -3.66
CA ILE A 55 -18.29 3.95 -3.58
C ILE A 55 -17.99 2.78 -4.51
N ILE A 56 -17.09 2.98 -5.45
CA ILE A 56 -16.64 1.94 -6.37
C ILE A 56 -15.17 1.65 -6.08
N ILE A 57 -14.83 0.37 -5.88
CA ILE A 57 -13.45 -0.08 -5.81
C ILE A 57 -13.15 -0.81 -7.12
N ASP A 58 -12.26 -0.26 -7.94
CA ASP A 58 -12.10 -0.69 -9.32
C ASP A 58 -10.67 -0.51 -9.86
N SER A 59 -10.41 -1.13 -11.00
CA SER A 59 -9.15 -1.07 -11.77
C SER A 59 -9.45 -1.23 -13.27
N GLN A 60 -8.45 -1.04 -14.13
CA GLN A 60 -8.62 -1.09 -15.59
C GLN A 60 -9.76 -0.20 -16.09
N LEU A 61 -9.70 1.05 -15.68
CA LEU A 61 -10.78 2.01 -15.89
C LEU A 61 -11.00 2.36 -17.38
N SER A 62 -9.95 2.37 -18.17
CA SER A 62 -9.99 2.79 -19.58
C SER A 62 -11.05 2.08 -20.42
N ILE A 63 -11.39 0.83 -20.07
CA ILE A 63 -12.40 0.03 -20.78
C ILE A 63 -13.82 0.17 -20.20
N LYS A 64 -14.04 1.01 -19.18
CA LYS A 64 -15.30 1.08 -18.41
C LYS A 64 -16.05 2.42 -18.53
N LYS A 65 -15.69 3.26 -19.48
CA LYS A 65 -16.25 4.61 -19.66
C LYS A 65 -17.77 4.63 -19.66
N GLU A 66 -18.39 3.80 -20.50
CA GLU A 66 -19.86 3.77 -20.65
C GLU A 66 -20.59 3.39 -19.35
N LEU A 67 -19.96 2.55 -18.53
CA LEU A 67 -20.53 2.14 -17.26
C LEU A 67 -20.51 3.31 -16.25
N TYR A 68 -19.39 4.02 -16.15
CA TYR A 68 -19.31 5.19 -15.27
C TYR A 68 -20.22 6.32 -15.72
N GLU A 69 -20.42 6.49 -17.02
CA GLU A 69 -21.39 7.42 -17.56
C GLU A 69 -22.84 7.03 -17.15
N LYS A 70 -23.19 5.74 -17.19
CA LYS A 70 -24.50 5.27 -16.70
C LYS A 70 -24.66 5.53 -15.21
N PHE A 71 -23.64 5.26 -14.41
CA PHE A 71 -23.69 5.53 -12.96
C PHE A 71 -23.83 7.02 -12.66
N SER A 72 -23.13 7.90 -13.40
CA SER A 72 -23.22 9.34 -13.19
C SER A 72 -24.61 9.92 -13.45
N LYS A 73 -25.39 9.27 -14.33
CA LYS A 73 -26.78 9.64 -14.61
C LYS A 73 -27.77 9.11 -13.57
N LYS A 74 -27.42 8.03 -12.86
CA LYS A 74 -28.31 7.33 -11.92
C LYS A 74 -28.04 7.71 -10.46
N CYS A 75 -26.78 7.81 -10.08
CA CYS A 75 -26.35 8.06 -8.70
C CYS A 75 -26.29 9.55 -8.39
N SER A 76 -26.48 9.91 -7.13
CA SER A 76 -26.33 11.31 -6.70
C SER A 76 -24.85 11.71 -6.61
N SER A 77 -23.96 10.76 -6.31
CA SER A 77 -22.52 10.94 -6.33
C SER A 77 -21.78 9.61 -6.48
N ILE A 78 -20.61 9.68 -7.11
CA ILE A 78 -19.68 8.55 -7.27
C ILE A 78 -18.38 8.89 -6.57
N TYR A 79 -17.90 7.98 -5.74
CA TYR A 79 -16.59 7.99 -5.13
C TYR A 79 -15.82 6.78 -5.64
N LEU A 80 -14.58 6.96 -6.05
CA LEU A 80 -13.78 5.90 -6.65
C LEU A 80 -12.53 5.61 -5.81
N ILE A 81 -12.32 4.35 -5.50
CA ILE A 81 -11.02 3.85 -5.04
C ILE A 81 -10.40 3.10 -6.22
N HIS A 82 -9.48 3.78 -6.92
CA HIS A 82 -8.79 3.24 -8.09
C HIS A 82 -7.59 2.41 -7.65
N LEU A 83 -7.66 1.11 -7.87
CA LEU A 83 -6.59 0.15 -7.61
C LEU A 83 -5.84 -0.17 -8.91
N GLY A 84 -4.50 -0.14 -8.86
CA GLY A 84 -3.67 -0.47 -10.03
C GLY A 84 -3.16 0.74 -10.80
N ASP A 85 -2.91 0.53 -12.09
CA ASP A 85 -2.24 1.50 -12.96
C ASP A 85 -0.84 1.87 -12.46
N GLU A 86 -0.05 0.83 -12.14
CA GLU A 86 1.32 0.98 -11.63
C GLU A 86 2.20 1.85 -12.55
N GLY A 87 2.02 1.72 -13.87
CA GLY A 87 2.75 2.50 -14.87
C GLY A 87 2.18 3.89 -15.15
N GLY A 88 1.01 4.23 -14.61
CA GLY A 88 0.35 5.52 -14.88
C GLY A 88 -0.08 5.70 -16.35
N THR A 89 -0.38 4.60 -17.04
CA THR A 89 -0.65 4.57 -18.49
C THR A 89 -2.14 4.55 -18.84
N GLU A 90 -3.02 4.35 -17.85
CA GLU A 90 -4.45 4.37 -18.10
C GLU A 90 -4.96 5.79 -18.39
N ASP A 91 -5.80 5.94 -19.42
CA ASP A 91 -6.57 7.17 -19.62
C ASP A 91 -7.74 7.23 -18.66
N THR A 92 -7.47 7.82 -17.49
CA THR A 92 -8.43 7.92 -16.39
C THR A 92 -9.24 9.22 -16.38
N ASN A 93 -8.87 10.21 -17.21
CA ASN A 93 -9.44 11.56 -17.14
C ASN A 93 -10.95 11.58 -17.28
N LEU A 94 -11.49 10.83 -18.25
CA LEU A 94 -12.93 10.77 -18.49
C LEU A 94 -13.69 10.18 -17.29
N ILE A 95 -13.16 9.12 -16.69
CA ILE A 95 -13.80 8.43 -15.57
C ILE A 95 -13.71 9.27 -14.29
N TYR A 96 -12.55 9.86 -14.03
CA TYR A 96 -12.38 10.72 -12.88
C TYR A 96 -13.32 11.94 -12.91
N ASN A 97 -13.70 12.43 -14.11
CA ASN A 97 -14.65 13.53 -14.23
C ASN A 97 -16.06 13.16 -13.71
N TYR A 98 -16.47 11.91 -13.80
CA TYR A 98 -17.74 11.46 -13.24
C TYR A 98 -17.73 11.29 -11.72
N CYS A 99 -16.54 11.22 -11.08
CA CYS A 99 -16.43 11.01 -9.67
C CYS A 99 -16.41 12.33 -8.88
N LYS A 100 -17.04 12.35 -7.71
CA LYS A 100 -16.97 13.47 -6.77
C LYS A 100 -15.58 13.52 -6.11
N HIS A 101 -15.01 12.36 -5.78
CA HIS A 101 -13.64 12.21 -5.30
C HIS A 101 -13.04 10.88 -5.74
N VAL A 102 -11.71 10.85 -5.90
CA VAL A 102 -10.95 9.66 -6.27
C VAL A 102 -9.82 9.43 -5.29
N TRP A 103 -9.73 8.24 -4.73
CA TRP A 103 -8.53 7.74 -4.06
C TRP A 103 -7.84 6.76 -5.01
N ARG A 104 -6.56 7.00 -5.30
CA ARG A 104 -5.82 6.09 -6.17
C ARG A 104 -4.58 5.53 -5.50
N THR A 105 -4.35 4.23 -5.67
CA THR A 105 -3.07 3.60 -5.38
C THR A 105 -2.04 3.92 -6.48
N PHE A 106 -0.78 3.63 -6.25
CA PHE A 106 0.32 3.98 -7.16
C PHE A 106 0.30 5.48 -7.49
N GLY A 107 0.57 6.28 -6.47
CA GLY A 107 0.49 7.73 -6.55
C GLY A 107 1.39 8.32 -7.64
N LEU A 108 0.83 9.13 -8.53
CA LEU A 108 1.57 9.81 -9.56
C LEU A 108 1.83 11.27 -9.15
N PRO A 109 3.04 11.82 -9.38
CA PRO A 109 3.38 13.19 -8.98
C PRO A 109 2.39 14.25 -9.45
N LYS A 110 1.80 14.08 -10.65
CA LYS A 110 0.78 14.99 -11.19
C LYS A 110 -0.50 15.11 -10.33
N TYR A 111 -0.71 14.19 -9.39
CA TYR A 111 -1.89 14.16 -8.53
C TYR A 111 -1.62 14.50 -7.06
N PHE A 112 -0.36 14.67 -6.63
CA PHE A 112 -0.04 14.87 -5.21
C PHE A 112 -0.69 16.11 -4.57
N ASN A 113 -0.98 17.15 -5.35
CA ASN A 113 -1.63 18.36 -4.89
C ASN A 113 -3.00 18.59 -5.57
N ASN A 114 -3.72 17.52 -5.87
CA ASN A 114 -5.00 17.59 -6.55
C ASN A 114 -6.15 17.52 -5.54
N ASP A 115 -7.07 18.48 -5.56
CA ASP A 115 -8.19 18.55 -4.61
C ASP A 115 -9.21 17.41 -4.78
N LYS A 116 -9.34 16.89 -5.99
CA LYS A 116 -10.28 15.83 -6.36
C LYS A 116 -9.67 14.45 -6.26
N ILE A 117 -8.33 14.33 -6.33
CA ILE A 117 -7.63 13.04 -6.37
C ILE A 117 -6.67 12.96 -5.18
N THR A 118 -6.88 11.99 -4.31
CA THR A 118 -5.98 11.67 -3.21
C THR A 118 -5.19 10.42 -3.55
N CYS A 119 -3.86 10.53 -3.61
CA CYS A 119 -3.00 9.37 -3.72
C CYS A 119 -2.92 8.66 -2.36
N ILE A 120 -3.15 7.36 -2.35
CA ILE A 120 -3.13 6.53 -1.15
C ILE A 120 -2.11 5.39 -1.30
N PRO A 121 -1.52 4.90 -0.20
CA PRO A 121 -0.66 3.73 -0.22
C PRO A 121 -1.31 2.50 -0.83
N ILE A 122 -0.51 1.67 -1.53
CA ILE A 122 -0.97 0.34 -1.95
C ILE A 122 -1.26 -0.57 -0.76
N GLY A 123 -0.71 -0.23 0.42
CA GLY A 123 -0.90 -0.95 1.67
C GLY A 123 -0.19 -2.31 1.69
N TYR A 124 -0.64 -3.18 2.58
CA TYR A 124 -0.12 -4.53 2.74
C TYR A 124 -0.90 -5.54 1.89
N LYS A 125 -0.21 -6.58 1.42
CA LYS A 125 -0.80 -7.63 0.56
C LYS A 125 -1.73 -8.56 1.34
N SER A 126 -1.32 -8.98 2.52
CA SER A 126 -2.07 -9.89 3.39
C SER A 126 -2.37 -9.20 4.71
N GLY A 127 -3.47 -9.56 5.37
CA GLY A 127 -3.80 -9.02 6.69
C GLY A 127 -2.63 -9.21 7.66
N PRO A 128 -2.23 -8.15 8.38
CA PRO A 128 -1.07 -8.22 9.26
C PRO A 128 -1.32 -9.18 10.43
N ASN A 129 -0.36 -10.05 10.68
CA ASN A 129 -0.25 -10.85 11.90
C ASN A 129 0.92 -10.30 12.74
N CYS A 130 0.70 -9.12 13.31
CA CYS A 130 1.74 -8.36 13.98
C CYS A 130 1.83 -8.73 15.45
N GLN A 131 3.04 -9.01 15.92
CA GLN A 131 3.35 -9.23 17.33
C GLN A 131 4.03 -7.98 17.89
N ASN A 132 3.64 -7.54 19.09
CA ASN A 132 4.29 -6.43 19.79
C ASN A 132 5.65 -6.87 20.37
N LYS A 133 6.58 -7.29 19.52
CA LYS A 133 7.92 -7.68 19.91
C LYS A 133 8.81 -6.46 19.96
N GLU A 134 9.44 -6.26 21.11
CA GLU A 134 10.39 -5.17 21.31
C GLU A 134 11.51 -5.22 20.26
N ILE A 135 11.78 -4.10 19.60
CA ILE A 135 12.67 -4.04 18.42
C ILE A 135 14.08 -4.58 18.71
N ILE A 136 14.61 -4.31 19.91
CA ILE A 136 15.97 -4.74 20.31
C ILE A 136 16.07 -6.25 20.63
N LYS A 137 14.96 -6.95 20.78
CA LYS A 137 14.90 -8.39 21.09
C LYS A 137 14.63 -9.25 19.85
N ARG A 138 14.57 -8.62 18.67
CA ARG A 138 14.31 -9.32 17.41
C ARG A 138 15.55 -10.11 16.97
N LYS A 139 15.28 -11.26 16.33
CA LYS A 139 16.31 -12.25 15.97
C LYS A 139 17.21 -11.80 14.82
N PHE A 140 16.61 -11.20 13.79
CA PHE A 140 17.35 -10.82 12.59
C PHE A 140 17.67 -9.33 12.61
N LEU A 141 18.94 -9.00 12.34
CA LEU A 141 19.35 -7.62 12.16
C LEU A 141 18.62 -7.00 10.98
N TRP A 142 18.54 -7.73 9.86
CA TRP A 142 17.76 -7.32 8.71
C TRP A 142 17.19 -8.50 7.94
N SER A 143 16.16 -8.26 7.15
CA SER A 143 15.64 -9.25 6.23
C SER A 143 15.20 -8.67 4.89
N PHE A 144 15.21 -9.55 3.89
CA PHE A 144 14.65 -9.32 2.57
C PHE A 144 13.94 -10.60 2.09
N MET A 145 12.68 -10.46 1.68
CA MET A 145 11.89 -11.54 1.13
C MET A 145 11.21 -11.07 -0.15
N GLY A 146 11.48 -11.72 -1.27
CA GLY A 146 10.86 -11.40 -2.55
C GLY A 146 11.73 -11.63 -3.78
N THR A 147 11.17 -11.27 -4.91
CA THR A 147 11.79 -11.47 -6.22
C THR A 147 13.04 -10.61 -6.38
N ILE A 148 14.12 -11.20 -6.88
CA ILE A 148 15.31 -10.48 -7.29
C ILE A 148 15.19 -10.14 -8.77
N HIS A 149 14.84 -8.91 -9.06
CA HIS A 149 14.83 -8.35 -10.41
C HIS A 149 15.51 -6.98 -10.41
N GLY A 150 16.18 -6.66 -11.51
CA GLY A 150 16.89 -5.39 -11.67
C GLY A 150 18.14 -5.23 -10.78
N ALA A 151 19.00 -4.31 -11.16
CA ALA A 151 20.31 -4.09 -10.55
C ALA A 151 20.22 -3.71 -9.05
N SER A 152 19.21 -2.89 -8.68
CA SER A 152 19.06 -2.41 -7.30
C SER A 152 18.92 -3.54 -6.28
N ARG A 153 18.13 -4.59 -6.60
CA ARG A 153 17.92 -5.71 -5.66
C ARG A 153 19.12 -6.64 -5.55
N TYR A 154 19.89 -6.77 -6.62
CA TYR A 154 21.19 -7.45 -6.56
C TYR A 154 22.19 -6.65 -5.71
N ASP A 155 22.25 -5.33 -5.89
CA ASP A 155 23.12 -4.47 -5.11
C ASP A 155 22.75 -4.47 -3.62
N LEU A 156 21.46 -4.39 -3.28
CA LEU A 156 20.94 -4.54 -1.92
C LEU A 156 21.56 -5.77 -1.23
N ILE A 157 21.43 -6.95 -1.86
CA ILE A 157 21.95 -8.20 -1.29
C ILE A 157 23.47 -8.16 -1.20
N HIS A 158 24.15 -7.70 -2.26
CA HIS A 158 25.60 -7.64 -2.30
C HIS A 158 26.17 -6.75 -1.19
N GLN A 159 25.59 -5.57 -0.97
CA GLN A 159 26.09 -4.59 0.03
C GLN A 159 25.85 -5.05 1.48
N ASN A 160 24.81 -5.86 1.73
CA ASN A 160 24.38 -6.17 3.08
C ASN A 160 24.60 -7.63 3.50
N LYS A 161 25.00 -8.54 2.62
CA LYS A 161 25.10 -9.99 2.90
C LYS A 161 25.97 -10.35 4.10
N ASN A 162 26.95 -9.52 4.42
CA ASN A 162 27.89 -9.73 5.54
C ASN A 162 27.38 -9.13 6.87
N LEU A 163 26.23 -8.48 6.88
CA LEU A 163 25.57 -8.00 8.11
C LEU A 163 24.72 -9.13 8.70
N GLU A 164 25.19 -9.71 9.79
CA GLU A 164 24.56 -10.85 10.45
C GLU A 164 23.97 -10.46 11.82
N PRO A 165 22.93 -11.17 12.32
CA PRO A 165 22.16 -12.22 11.63
C PRO A 165 21.16 -11.64 10.63
N ASN A 166 21.04 -12.25 9.47
CA ASN A 166 20.07 -11.82 8.46
C ASN A 166 19.15 -12.97 8.01
N PHE A 167 18.06 -12.60 7.31
CA PHE A 167 17.20 -13.55 6.64
C PHE A 167 16.92 -13.11 5.20
N ILE A 168 17.25 -13.94 4.24
CA ILE A 168 17.07 -13.66 2.81
C ILE A 168 16.28 -14.81 2.17
N ASN A 169 15.07 -14.53 1.68
CA ASN A 169 14.29 -15.43 0.84
C ASN A 169 14.13 -14.84 -0.56
N LYS A 170 14.82 -15.41 -1.54
CA LYS A 170 14.78 -15.00 -2.92
C LYS A 170 13.72 -15.82 -3.66
N THR A 171 12.89 -15.14 -4.45
CA THR A 171 11.91 -15.80 -5.31
C THR A 171 12.19 -15.45 -6.78
N SER A 172 11.81 -16.35 -7.69
CA SER A 172 11.99 -16.17 -9.13
C SER A 172 10.97 -15.20 -9.74
N SER A 173 9.76 -15.17 -9.17
CA SER A 173 8.69 -14.28 -9.63
C SER A 173 7.77 -13.86 -8.48
N PHE A 174 6.92 -12.86 -8.73
CA PHE A 174 5.89 -12.43 -7.77
C PHE A 174 4.87 -13.55 -7.55
N ALA A 175 4.60 -13.85 -6.29
CA ALA A 175 3.67 -14.92 -5.88
C ALA A 175 4.01 -16.32 -6.44
N SER A 176 5.29 -16.61 -6.67
CA SER A 176 5.77 -17.94 -7.04
C SER A 176 5.58 -18.96 -5.90
N GLY A 177 5.68 -20.27 -6.22
CA GLY A 177 5.66 -21.34 -5.21
C GLY A 177 6.83 -21.29 -4.22
N GLU A 178 7.85 -20.48 -4.49
CA GLU A 178 9.00 -20.20 -3.60
C GLU A 178 8.67 -19.14 -2.53
N SER A 179 7.54 -18.47 -2.68
CA SER A 179 7.09 -17.45 -1.73
C SER A 179 6.69 -18.09 -0.40
N LEU A 180 7.08 -17.46 0.69
CA LEU A 180 6.62 -17.86 2.01
C LEU A 180 5.10 -17.70 2.12
N ASP A 181 4.45 -18.60 2.84
CA ASP A 181 3.08 -18.36 3.28
C ASP A 181 2.99 -17.15 4.20
N SER A 182 1.79 -16.61 4.40
CA SER A 182 1.59 -15.37 5.16
C SER A 182 2.06 -15.48 6.61
N GLU A 183 1.89 -16.63 7.25
CA GLU A 183 2.28 -16.85 8.64
C GLU A 183 3.80 -16.80 8.81
N LYS A 184 4.53 -17.54 7.98
CA LYS A 184 6.00 -17.52 7.99
C LYS A 184 6.56 -16.17 7.59
N TYR A 185 5.94 -15.51 6.59
CA TYR A 185 6.35 -14.18 6.15
C TYR A 185 6.27 -13.17 7.29
N TYR A 186 5.12 -13.08 7.99
CA TYR A 186 4.97 -12.19 9.13
C TYR A 186 5.78 -12.64 10.35
N GLY A 187 6.02 -13.94 10.53
CA GLY A 187 6.95 -14.45 11.54
C GLY A 187 8.36 -13.88 11.36
N ILE A 188 8.87 -13.84 10.12
CA ILE A 188 10.17 -13.24 9.81
C ILE A 188 10.15 -11.72 10.00
N LEU A 189 9.08 -11.03 9.57
CA LEU A 189 8.96 -9.59 9.80
C LEU A 189 8.98 -9.26 11.29
N ASN A 190 8.18 -9.96 12.10
CA ASN A 190 8.13 -9.76 13.56
C ASN A 190 9.49 -10.02 14.25
N ASP A 191 10.34 -10.84 13.65
CA ASP A 191 11.69 -11.16 14.13
C ASP A 191 12.80 -10.30 13.52
N SER A 192 12.49 -9.37 12.61
CA SER A 192 13.47 -8.53 11.94
C SER A 192 13.47 -7.10 12.47
N ILE A 193 14.66 -6.54 12.69
CA ILE A 193 14.83 -5.13 13.08
C ILE A 193 14.64 -4.24 11.85
N PHE A 194 15.49 -4.42 10.85
CA PHE A 194 15.44 -3.64 9.61
C PHE A 194 14.83 -4.46 8.47
N ILE A 195 13.99 -3.80 7.68
CA ILE A 195 13.45 -4.39 6.45
C ILE A 195 13.97 -3.58 5.26
N MET A 196 14.61 -4.30 4.32
CA MET A 196 15.09 -3.68 3.09
C MET A 196 13.96 -3.55 2.08
N VAL A 197 13.68 -2.32 1.67
CA VAL A 197 12.57 -1.97 0.78
C VAL A 197 13.11 -1.34 -0.51
N PRO A 198 13.56 -2.15 -1.47
CA PRO A 198 13.94 -1.66 -2.78
C PRO A 198 12.72 -1.18 -3.55
N HIS A 199 12.98 -0.41 -4.58
CA HIS A 199 12.01 0.01 -5.59
C HIS A 199 11.11 -1.15 -6.04
N GLY A 200 9.81 -0.87 -6.27
CA GLY A 200 8.86 -1.81 -6.86
C GLY A 200 9.25 -2.22 -8.28
N TYR A 201 8.34 -2.80 -9.05
CA TYR A 201 8.68 -3.24 -10.41
C TYR A 201 8.75 -2.06 -11.39
N ILE A 202 7.70 -1.25 -11.44
CA ILE A 202 7.61 -0.04 -12.27
C ILE A 202 7.53 1.19 -11.35
N HIS A 203 6.68 1.13 -10.33
CA HIS A 203 6.43 2.20 -9.38
C HIS A 203 7.36 2.09 -8.16
N PRO A 204 7.74 3.20 -7.51
CA PRO A 204 8.57 3.16 -6.30
C PRO A 204 7.97 2.35 -5.14
N GLU A 205 6.65 2.33 -4.99
CA GLU A 205 5.99 1.63 -3.89
C GLU A 205 6.15 0.11 -3.96
N SER A 206 6.26 -0.48 -2.78
CA SER A 206 6.24 -1.93 -2.59
C SER A 206 5.38 -2.28 -1.37
N TYR A 207 4.58 -3.34 -1.44
CA TYR A 207 3.82 -3.88 -0.30
C TYR A 207 4.70 -4.08 0.94
N ARG A 208 5.95 -4.47 0.73
CA ARG A 208 6.94 -4.70 1.79
C ARG A 208 7.12 -3.51 2.72
N LEU A 209 7.04 -2.27 2.23
CA LEU A 209 7.10 -1.08 3.08
C LEU A 209 5.97 -1.11 4.12
N TYR A 210 4.76 -1.30 3.68
CA TYR A 210 3.58 -1.23 4.54
C TYR A 210 3.47 -2.44 5.46
N GLU A 211 3.87 -3.61 5.00
CA GLU A 211 3.98 -4.83 5.82
C GLU A 211 5.03 -4.67 6.92
N ALA A 212 6.17 -4.05 6.61
CA ALA A 212 7.20 -3.72 7.60
C ALA A 212 6.71 -2.71 8.64
N LEU A 213 5.97 -1.69 8.21
CA LEU A 213 5.36 -0.68 9.09
C LEU A 213 4.31 -1.31 10.02
N GLU A 214 3.47 -2.23 9.52
CA GLU A 214 2.50 -2.95 10.36
C GLU A 214 3.21 -3.85 11.38
N ALA A 215 4.30 -4.52 11.00
CA ALA A 215 5.08 -5.37 11.90
C ALA A 215 5.98 -4.58 12.88
N GLY A 216 5.98 -3.25 12.81
CA GLY A 216 6.79 -2.39 13.68
C GLY A 216 8.30 -2.52 13.43
N CYS A 217 8.70 -2.85 12.20
CA CYS A 217 10.08 -2.85 11.78
C CYS A 217 10.57 -1.43 11.46
N VAL A 218 11.88 -1.27 11.32
CA VAL A 218 12.50 -0.07 10.79
C VAL A 218 12.79 -0.29 9.29
N PRO A 219 11.96 0.22 8.36
CA PRO A 219 12.22 0.08 6.95
C PRO A 219 13.36 0.99 6.50
N ILE A 220 14.25 0.45 5.64
CA ILE A 220 15.22 1.23 4.88
C ILE A 220 14.75 1.23 3.44
N ILE A 221 14.38 2.39 2.92
CA ILE A 221 13.73 2.52 1.63
C ILE A 221 14.63 3.17 0.58
N GLU A 222 14.65 2.60 -0.59
CA GLU A 222 15.18 3.26 -1.78
C GLU A 222 14.20 4.36 -2.22
N ASN A 223 14.69 5.63 -2.29
CA ASN A 223 13.83 6.79 -2.48
C ASN A 223 14.14 7.54 -3.79
N PRO A 224 13.84 6.96 -4.95
CA PRO A 224 14.13 7.58 -6.23
C PRO A 224 13.37 8.91 -6.37
N HIS A 225 14.10 9.93 -6.81
CA HIS A 225 13.54 11.27 -7.07
C HIS A 225 12.75 11.86 -5.88
N ASN A 226 13.11 11.52 -4.64
CA ASN A 226 12.42 11.96 -3.43
C ASN A 226 10.92 11.61 -3.42
N PHE A 227 10.55 10.49 -4.05
CA PHE A 227 9.17 10.07 -4.20
C PHE A 227 8.44 10.02 -2.85
N TYR A 228 9.01 9.33 -1.86
CA TYR A 228 8.35 9.16 -0.57
C TYR A 228 8.27 10.44 0.26
N ASP A 229 9.11 11.45 0.01
CA ASP A 229 9.00 12.75 0.67
C ASP A 229 7.76 13.52 0.23
N ASN A 230 7.38 13.37 -1.03
CA ASN A 230 6.19 14.01 -1.60
C ASN A 230 4.93 13.17 -1.38
N PHE A 231 5.04 11.84 -1.47
CA PHE A 231 3.91 10.92 -1.39
C PHE A 231 3.45 10.67 0.05
N LEU A 232 4.37 10.52 0.99
CA LEU A 232 4.11 10.30 2.41
C LEU A 232 4.64 11.48 3.24
N PRO A 233 3.93 12.59 3.31
CA PRO A 233 4.47 13.82 3.90
C PRO A 233 4.83 13.63 5.37
N LYS A 234 5.93 14.28 5.78
CA LYS A 234 6.47 14.25 7.16
C LYS A 234 6.77 12.83 7.66
N ASN A 235 7.07 11.90 6.75
CA ASN A 235 7.47 10.55 7.15
C ASN A 235 8.88 10.55 7.77
N PRO A 236 9.10 9.81 8.87
CA PRO A 236 10.41 9.67 9.51
C PRO A 236 11.21 8.47 8.97
N LEU A 237 10.87 7.95 7.80
CA LEU A 237 11.48 6.74 7.23
C LEU A 237 12.96 6.96 6.91
N ILE A 238 13.75 5.91 7.02
CA ILE A 238 15.15 5.92 6.61
C ILE A 238 15.21 5.76 5.09
N LYS A 239 15.69 6.81 4.42
CA LYS A 239 15.75 6.91 2.97
C LYS A 239 17.20 6.86 2.50
N ILE A 240 17.43 6.08 1.45
CA ILE A 240 18.75 5.96 0.79
C ILE A 240 18.60 6.17 -0.71
N ASN A 241 19.66 6.62 -1.34
CA ASN A 241 19.77 6.68 -2.78
C ASN A 241 20.49 5.45 -3.34
N LEU A 242 21.45 4.91 -2.58
CA LEU A 242 22.26 3.76 -2.98
C LEU A 242 22.37 2.76 -1.82
N TRP A 243 22.30 1.48 -2.12
CA TRP A 243 22.35 0.42 -1.10
C TRP A 243 23.65 0.34 -0.32
N LYS A 244 24.75 0.88 -0.83
CA LYS A 244 26.01 1.00 -0.07
C LYS A 244 25.88 1.83 1.22
N GLU A 245 24.89 2.75 1.28
CA GLU A 245 24.62 3.58 2.45
C GLU A 245 23.97 2.79 3.60
N SER A 246 23.21 1.75 3.27
CA SER A 246 22.40 1.00 4.24
C SER A 246 23.25 0.30 5.30
N SER A 247 24.40 -0.24 4.95
CA SER A 247 25.24 -1.00 5.87
C SER A 247 25.81 -0.14 7.01
N GLU A 248 26.18 1.09 6.72
CA GLU A 248 26.66 2.04 7.73
C GLU A 248 25.53 2.51 8.65
N ILE A 249 24.35 2.83 8.06
CA ILE A 249 23.17 3.23 8.81
C ILE A 249 22.73 2.12 9.78
N ILE A 250 22.69 0.87 9.31
CA ILE A 250 22.34 -0.28 10.14
C ILE A 250 23.29 -0.43 11.32
N LYS A 251 24.60 -0.45 11.05
CA LYS A 251 25.61 -0.59 12.10
C LYS A 251 25.48 0.50 13.15
N LYS A 252 25.41 1.76 12.71
CA LYS A 252 25.29 2.91 13.61
C LYS A 252 24.06 2.84 14.50
N LEU A 253 22.88 2.53 13.92
CA LEU A 253 21.65 2.43 14.71
C LEU A 253 21.65 1.20 15.62
N PHE A 254 22.21 0.08 15.17
CA PHE A 254 22.27 -1.14 15.96
C PHE A 254 23.19 -1.02 17.18
N ASP A 255 24.33 -0.32 17.03
CA ASP A 255 25.26 -0.04 18.12
C ASP A 255 24.64 0.94 19.14
N GLU A 256 23.77 1.85 18.69
CA GLU A 256 23.11 2.85 19.52
C GLU A 256 21.64 2.44 19.82
N LYS A 257 21.45 1.39 20.67
CA LYS A 257 20.14 0.77 20.95
C LYS A 257 19.04 1.75 21.35
N ASN A 258 19.37 2.81 22.10
CA ASN A 258 18.39 3.83 22.47
C ASN A 258 17.91 4.60 21.24
N LYS A 259 18.78 5.00 20.34
CA LYS A 259 18.41 5.68 19.09
C LYS A 259 17.63 4.76 18.15
N LEU A 260 17.98 3.47 18.10
CA LEU A 260 17.21 2.49 17.35
C LEU A 260 15.77 2.39 17.88
N LYS A 261 15.61 2.33 19.20
CA LYS A 261 14.29 2.29 19.82
C LYS A 261 13.50 3.58 19.55
N GLU A 262 14.10 4.74 19.75
CA GLU A 262 13.50 6.04 19.46
C GLU A 262 13.04 6.13 17.98
N LYS A 263 13.90 5.69 17.05
CA LYS A 263 13.56 5.67 15.61
C LYS A 263 12.39 4.72 15.30
N SER A 264 12.37 3.54 15.91
CA SER A 264 11.26 2.59 15.77
C SER A 264 9.96 3.17 16.32
N ASP A 265 9.98 3.77 17.51
CA ASP A 265 8.82 4.37 18.15
C ASP A 265 8.29 5.57 17.33
N GLU A 266 9.17 6.41 16.78
CA GLU A 266 8.84 7.53 15.89
C GLU A 266 8.11 7.04 14.63
N ILE A 267 8.65 6.02 13.95
CA ILE A 267 8.06 5.43 12.74
C ILE A 267 6.69 4.82 13.05
N ASN A 268 6.58 4.06 14.14
CA ASN A 268 5.34 3.42 14.55
C ASN A 268 4.25 4.43 14.89
N LEU A 269 4.59 5.49 15.61
CA LEU A 269 3.65 6.56 15.95
C LEU A 269 3.19 7.31 14.70
N TRP A 270 4.14 7.65 13.82
CA TRP A 270 3.82 8.30 12.54
C TRP A 270 2.86 7.44 11.71
N TRP A 271 3.13 6.14 11.55
CA TRP A 271 2.29 5.24 10.75
C TRP A 271 0.88 5.10 11.30
N LYS A 272 0.74 4.95 12.63
CA LYS A 272 -0.58 4.94 13.29
C LYS A 272 -1.36 6.23 13.03
N ASN A 273 -0.69 7.37 13.17
CA ASN A 273 -1.31 8.67 12.94
C ASN A 273 -1.67 8.88 11.46
N TYR A 274 -0.81 8.43 10.54
CA TYR A 274 -1.08 8.48 9.11
C TYR A 274 -2.34 7.70 8.75
N LYS A 275 -2.47 6.44 9.21
CA LYS A 275 -3.68 5.63 9.00
C LYS A 275 -4.94 6.30 9.55
N LYS A 276 -4.87 6.80 10.77
CA LYS A 276 -6.00 7.52 11.40
C LYS A 276 -6.40 8.76 10.60
N ASN A 277 -5.44 9.52 10.13
CA ASN A 277 -5.70 10.71 9.31
C ASN A 277 -6.32 10.33 7.97
N LEU A 278 -5.86 9.24 7.35
CA LEU A 278 -6.44 8.73 6.10
C LEU A 278 -7.90 8.29 6.30
N GLN A 279 -8.22 7.56 7.38
CA GLN A 279 -9.59 7.19 7.74
C GLN A 279 -10.50 8.41 7.92
N ASN A 280 -10.03 9.43 8.66
CA ASN A 280 -10.77 10.67 8.87
C ASN A 280 -11.00 11.42 7.55
N GLN A 281 -10.03 11.41 6.65
CA GLN A 281 -10.12 12.03 5.34
C GLN A 281 -11.18 11.32 4.47
N PHE A 282 -11.21 9.97 4.47
CA PHE A 282 -12.25 9.22 3.79
C PHE A 282 -13.63 9.60 4.32
N GLU A 283 -13.81 9.56 5.64
CA GLU A 283 -15.08 9.89 6.28
C GLU A 283 -15.52 11.31 5.93
N SER A 284 -14.63 12.29 6.03
CA SER A 284 -14.97 13.70 5.77
C SER A 284 -15.35 13.98 4.32
N LYS A 285 -14.66 13.35 3.34
CA LYS A 285 -14.94 13.54 1.92
C LYS A 285 -16.27 12.91 1.48
N ILE A 286 -16.70 11.86 2.16
CA ILE A 286 -17.91 11.11 1.82
C ILE A 286 -19.14 11.73 2.49
N ASN A 287 -19.02 12.21 3.73
CA ASN A 287 -20.15 12.74 4.51
C ASN A 287 -20.49 14.23 4.18
N VAL A 288 -19.78 14.84 3.25
CA VAL A 288 -20.10 16.16 2.68
C VAL A 288 -20.96 15.98 1.42
#